data_af67f13b4a7e5ba6a74e71df2a5d596e
#
_entry.id   af67f13b4a7e5ba6a74e71df2a5d596e
#
_cell.length_a   1.000
_cell.length_b   1.000
_cell.length_c   1.000
_cell.angle_alpha   90.00
_cell.angle_beta   90.00
_cell.angle_gamma   90.00
#
_symmetry.space_group_name_H-M   'P 1'
#
loop_
_entity.id
_entity.type
_entity.pdbx_description
1 polymer ?
#
loop_
_entity_poly.entity_id
_entity_poly.type
_entity_poly.pdbx_seq_one_letter_code
_entity_poly.pdbx_strand_id
1 'polypeptide(L)'
;EVFSAFIAVNKKYPKADVVVELGGEDAKIIFLTGGVEQRMNGSCAGGTGAFIDQMAGLLGVTPDEMNDLALKAEKTYPIASRCGVFAKSDIQPLLNQGARKEDISASIFQAVVDQTVSGLAQGRKIGGQVLFLGGPLTYLSALRKAFRTTLGLDEEHAILPENSSCYMAFGAALHADTLAEEMTIDEAIDKIVNAKATDNIVVGKPLFASREEYNAFVERHKKSDLKYEDIRTYKGDAYLGIDAG
;
A
#
# COMPACT_ATOMS: atom_id res chain seq x y z
N GLU A 1 14.47 -3.35 1.95
CA GLU A 1 13.41 -3.87 2.85
C GLU A 1 13.24 -5.38 2.70
N VAL A 2 12.91 -5.89 1.52
CA VAL A 2 12.66 -7.33 1.28
C VAL A 2 13.83 -8.20 1.72
N PHE A 3 15.04 -7.82 1.37
CA PHE A 3 16.25 -8.54 1.76
C PHE A 3 16.43 -8.55 3.29
N SER A 4 16.20 -7.43 3.95
CA SER A 4 16.24 -7.35 5.41
C SER A 4 15.17 -8.22 6.07
N ALA A 5 13.93 -8.20 5.56
CA ALA A 5 12.88 -9.09 6.03
C ALA A 5 13.28 -10.56 5.89
N PHE A 6 13.81 -10.95 4.73
CA PHE A 6 14.29 -12.31 4.47
C PHE A 6 15.36 -12.75 5.47
N ILE A 7 16.38 -11.91 5.73
CA ILE A 7 17.44 -12.23 6.70
C ILE A 7 16.85 -12.45 8.09
N ALA A 8 15.98 -11.54 8.57
CA ALA A 8 15.37 -11.64 9.88
C ALA A 8 14.51 -12.90 10.03
N VAL A 9 13.66 -13.15 9.03
CA VAL A 9 12.77 -14.31 9.01
C VAL A 9 13.57 -15.61 8.94
N ASN A 10 14.53 -15.72 8.05
CA ASN A 10 15.35 -16.93 7.91
C ASN A 10 16.15 -17.23 9.20
N LYS A 11 16.57 -16.18 9.91
CA LYS A 11 17.26 -16.35 11.20
C LYS A 11 16.36 -16.86 12.32
N LYS A 12 15.14 -16.32 12.41
CA LYS A 12 14.21 -16.58 13.52
C LYS A 12 13.20 -17.70 13.23
N TYR A 13 12.79 -17.81 11.96
CA TYR A 13 11.75 -18.73 11.48
C TYR A 13 12.22 -19.46 10.21
N PRO A 14 13.25 -20.32 10.29
CA PRO A 14 13.84 -20.97 9.11
C PRO A 14 12.89 -21.94 8.38
N LYS A 15 11.75 -22.25 8.99
CA LYS A 15 10.70 -23.09 8.40
C LYS A 15 9.54 -22.28 7.81
N ALA A 16 9.65 -20.95 7.80
CA ALA A 16 8.61 -20.11 7.20
C ALA A 16 8.48 -20.38 5.70
N ASP A 17 7.26 -20.48 5.22
CA ASP A 17 6.96 -20.68 3.80
C ASP A 17 6.65 -19.37 3.10
N VAL A 18 5.90 -18.48 3.78
CA VAL A 18 5.45 -17.21 3.22
C VAL A 18 5.49 -16.11 4.27
N VAL A 19 5.85 -14.92 3.86
CA VAL A 19 5.69 -13.69 4.64
C VAL A 19 4.65 -12.80 3.97
N VAL A 20 3.65 -12.37 4.73
CA VAL A 20 2.74 -11.29 4.35
C VAL A 20 3.13 -10.07 5.16
N GLU A 21 3.54 -9.02 4.50
CA GLU A 21 3.95 -7.76 5.14
C GLU A 21 3.07 -6.63 4.64
N LEU A 22 2.42 -5.94 5.58
CA LEU A 22 1.65 -4.74 5.30
C LEU A 22 2.30 -3.55 6.01
N GLY A 23 2.82 -2.64 5.20
CA GLY A 23 3.35 -1.36 5.64
C GLY A 23 2.31 -0.24 5.61
N GLY A 24 2.79 0.99 5.83
CA GLY A 24 1.96 2.18 5.72
C GLY A 24 1.46 2.41 4.29
N GLU A 25 2.34 2.25 3.30
CA GLU A 25 2.04 2.51 1.89
C GLU A 25 2.30 1.29 0.99
N ASP A 26 3.05 0.31 1.48
CA ASP A 26 3.41 -0.89 0.75
C ASP A 26 2.73 -2.14 1.30
N ALA A 27 2.40 -3.06 0.43
CA ALA A 27 1.96 -4.41 0.75
C ALA A 27 2.85 -5.41 0.00
N LYS A 28 3.37 -6.40 0.69
CA LYS A 28 4.33 -7.37 0.12
C LYS A 28 3.95 -8.79 0.50
N ILE A 29 4.18 -9.71 -0.42
CA ILE A 29 4.21 -11.15 -0.16
C ILE A 29 5.59 -11.66 -0.56
N ILE A 30 6.25 -12.36 0.35
CA ILE A 30 7.54 -12.99 0.11
C ILE A 30 7.34 -14.50 0.25
N PHE A 31 7.49 -15.22 -0.84
CA PHE A 31 7.51 -16.68 -0.86
C PHE A 31 8.93 -17.15 -0.63
N LEU A 32 9.11 -18.04 0.34
CA LEU A 32 10.43 -18.52 0.77
C LEU A 32 10.74 -19.93 0.29
N THR A 33 9.71 -20.67 -0.14
CA THR A 33 9.82 -22.06 -0.65
C THR A 33 9.83 -22.09 -2.18
N GLY A 34 10.66 -22.95 -2.77
CA GLY A 34 10.79 -23.08 -4.22
C GLY A 34 11.58 -21.95 -4.89
N GLY A 35 12.43 -21.28 -4.15
CA GLY A 35 13.14 -20.05 -4.51
C GLY A 35 12.48 -18.83 -3.91
N VAL A 36 13.29 -17.84 -3.52
CA VAL A 36 12.77 -16.58 -2.94
C VAL A 36 12.13 -15.77 -4.05
N GLU A 37 10.83 -15.53 -3.93
CA GLU A 37 10.07 -14.67 -4.83
C GLU A 37 9.33 -13.62 -4.02
N GLN A 38 9.45 -12.37 -4.42
CA GLN A 38 8.69 -11.29 -3.80
C GLN A 38 7.68 -10.70 -4.78
N ARG A 39 6.56 -10.28 -4.24
CA ARG A 39 5.54 -9.51 -4.95
C ARG A 39 5.11 -8.34 -4.08
N MET A 40 4.97 -7.19 -4.68
CA MET A 40 4.65 -5.94 -4.00
C MET A 40 3.59 -5.18 -4.80
N ASN A 41 2.74 -4.41 -4.11
CA ASN A 41 1.84 -3.50 -4.79
C ASN A 41 2.64 -2.44 -5.58
N GLY A 42 2.04 -1.96 -6.66
CA GLY A 42 2.59 -0.83 -7.42
C GLY A 42 2.30 0.51 -6.74
N SER A 43 1.94 1.51 -7.52
CA SER A 43 1.68 2.88 -7.06
C SER A 43 0.37 3.05 -6.26
N CYS A 44 -0.44 2.01 -6.12
CA CYS A 44 -1.74 2.10 -5.44
C CYS A 44 -1.60 1.70 -3.97
N ALA A 45 -2.05 2.57 -3.06
CA ALA A 45 -2.08 2.30 -1.62
C ALA A 45 -3.17 1.30 -1.19
N GLY A 46 -3.95 0.73 -2.11
CA GLY A 46 -4.96 -0.29 -1.80
C GLY A 46 -4.34 -1.49 -1.08
N GLY A 47 -4.93 -1.90 0.04
CA GLY A 47 -4.42 -3.00 0.84
C GLY A 47 -3.30 -2.63 1.81
N THR A 48 -3.06 -1.34 2.07
CA THR A 48 -2.00 -0.84 2.96
C THR A 48 -2.56 -0.10 4.16
N GLY A 49 -1.69 0.31 5.08
CA GLY A 49 -2.06 1.15 6.23
C GLY A 49 -2.75 2.45 5.83
N ALA A 50 -2.24 3.13 4.80
CA ALA A 50 -2.85 4.37 4.31
C ALA A 50 -4.28 4.18 3.79
N PHE A 51 -4.59 3.03 3.17
CA PHE A 51 -5.97 2.69 2.81
C PHE A 51 -6.84 2.51 4.06
N ILE A 52 -6.33 1.82 5.08
CA ILE A 52 -7.03 1.60 6.35
C ILE A 52 -7.32 2.92 7.04
N ASP A 53 -6.32 3.81 7.15
CA ASP A 53 -6.46 5.14 7.74
C ASP A 53 -7.52 5.98 7.01
N GLN A 54 -7.50 5.93 5.67
CA GLN A 54 -8.47 6.66 4.85
C GLN A 54 -9.90 6.15 5.06
N MET A 55 -10.09 4.84 5.20
CA MET A 55 -11.40 4.24 5.43
C MET A 55 -11.87 4.46 6.87
N ALA A 56 -10.98 4.39 7.86
CA ALA A 56 -11.29 4.75 9.24
C ALA A 56 -11.76 6.22 9.35
N GLY A 57 -11.05 7.14 8.66
CA GLY A 57 -11.47 8.54 8.57
C GLY A 57 -12.85 8.73 7.94
N LEU A 58 -13.21 7.94 6.92
CA LEU A 58 -14.55 7.95 6.32
C LEU A 58 -15.64 7.51 7.30
N LEU A 59 -15.34 6.56 8.18
CA LEU A 59 -16.25 6.10 9.24
C LEU A 59 -16.28 7.04 10.45
N GLY A 60 -15.37 8.03 10.52
CA GLY A 60 -15.21 8.94 11.65
C GLY A 60 -14.70 8.23 12.90
N VAL A 61 -13.76 7.29 12.74
CA VAL A 61 -13.12 6.51 13.81
C VAL A 61 -11.61 6.43 13.57
N THR A 62 -10.86 6.02 14.59
CA THR A 62 -9.46 5.65 14.45
C THR A 62 -9.31 4.22 13.90
N PRO A 63 -8.14 3.83 13.35
CA PRO A 63 -7.88 2.44 12.96
C PRO A 63 -8.06 1.43 14.09
N ASP A 64 -7.69 1.79 15.32
CA ASP A 64 -7.87 0.93 16.49
C ASP A 64 -9.36 0.74 16.84
N GLU A 65 -10.13 1.83 16.83
CA GLU A 65 -11.58 1.76 17.01
C GLU A 65 -12.25 0.96 15.88
N MET A 66 -11.79 1.12 14.64
CA MET A 66 -12.26 0.33 13.50
C MET A 66 -11.94 -1.16 13.68
N ASN A 67 -10.77 -1.51 14.25
CA ASN A 67 -10.43 -2.88 14.60
C ASN A 67 -11.41 -3.46 15.62
N ASP A 68 -11.72 -2.70 16.68
CA ASP A 68 -12.63 -3.14 17.74
C ASP A 68 -14.08 -3.29 17.25
N LEU A 69 -14.49 -2.44 16.32
CA LEU A 69 -15.77 -2.58 15.64
C LEU A 69 -15.79 -3.85 14.79
N ALA A 70 -14.78 -4.08 13.97
CA ALA A 70 -14.68 -5.23 13.07
C ALA A 70 -14.73 -6.58 13.81
N LEU A 71 -14.21 -6.65 15.05
CA LEU A 71 -14.32 -7.84 15.89
C LEU A 71 -15.76 -8.19 16.29
N LYS A 72 -16.68 -7.22 16.26
CA LYS A 72 -18.10 -7.35 16.62
C LYS A 72 -19.01 -7.49 15.40
N ALA A 73 -18.44 -7.62 14.20
CA ALA A 73 -19.21 -7.75 12.97
C ALA A 73 -19.96 -9.08 12.90
N GLU A 74 -21.14 -9.04 12.31
CA GLU A 74 -21.99 -10.22 12.07
C GLU A 74 -21.93 -10.67 10.61
N LYS A 75 -21.62 -9.75 9.70
CA LYS A 75 -21.52 -10.00 8.26
C LYS A 75 -20.51 -9.06 7.59
N THR A 76 -20.18 -9.36 6.34
CA THR A 76 -19.38 -8.50 5.48
C THR A 76 -20.14 -8.14 4.21
N TYR A 77 -19.86 -6.97 3.66
CA TYR A 77 -20.36 -6.49 2.38
C TYR A 77 -19.25 -6.55 1.32
N PRO A 78 -19.56 -6.76 0.05
CA PRO A 78 -18.58 -6.62 -1.00
C PRO A 78 -18.16 -5.15 -1.13
N ILE A 79 -16.88 -4.89 -0.95
CA ILE A 79 -16.25 -3.57 -1.12
C ILE A 79 -15.12 -3.70 -2.12
N ALA A 80 -14.99 -2.75 -3.06
CA ALA A 80 -13.92 -2.72 -4.01
C ALA A 80 -12.55 -2.67 -3.32
N SER A 81 -11.70 -3.64 -3.62
CA SER A 81 -10.42 -3.83 -2.93
C SER A 81 -9.26 -3.05 -3.54
N ARG A 82 -9.35 -2.61 -4.80
CA ARG A 82 -8.22 -2.05 -5.55
C ARG A 82 -7.99 -0.56 -5.36
N CYS A 83 -9.06 0.22 -5.24
CA CYS A 83 -8.98 1.66 -5.24
C CYS A 83 -9.81 2.27 -4.11
N GLY A 84 -9.20 3.14 -3.31
CA GLY A 84 -9.88 3.83 -2.21
C GLY A 84 -11.07 4.68 -2.67
N VAL A 85 -11.06 5.19 -3.90
CA VAL A 85 -12.21 5.94 -4.47
C VAL A 85 -13.39 5.01 -4.68
N PHE A 86 -13.19 3.84 -5.30
CA PHE A 86 -14.27 2.87 -5.48
C PHE A 86 -14.74 2.28 -4.14
N ALA A 87 -13.82 2.01 -3.22
CA ALA A 87 -14.19 1.59 -1.88
C ALA A 87 -15.10 2.60 -1.18
N LYS A 88 -14.81 3.90 -1.29
CA LYS A 88 -15.69 4.96 -0.76
C LYS A 88 -17.05 4.97 -1.43
N SER A 89 -17.10 4.76 -2.74
CA SER A 89 -18.36 4.70 -3.50
C SER A 89 -19.23 3.50 -3.08
N ASP A 90 -18.62 2.40 -2.64
CA ASP A 90 -19.35 1.24 -2.11
C ASP A 90 -19.78 1.46 -0.65
N ILE A 91 -18.93 2.09 0.16
CA ILE A 91 -19.19 2.31 1.59
C ILE A 91 -20.25 3.38 1.81
N GLN A 92 -20.24 4.47 1.06
CA GLN A 92 -21.16 5.59 1.28
C GLN A 92 -22.65 5.21 1.20
N PRO A 93 -23.11 4.42 0.22
CA PRO A 93 -24.48 3.92 0.21
C PRO A 93 -24.82 3.04 1.40
N LEU A 94 -23.89 2.21 1.88
CA LEU A 94 -24.08 1.37 3.06
C LEU A 94 -24.33 2.22 4.31
N LEU A 95 -23.52 3.27 4.51
CA LEU A 95 -23.71 4.24 5.60
C LEU A 95 -25.04 4.95 5.50
N ASN A 96 -25.45 5.39 4.31
CA ASN A 96 -26.72 6.07 4.07
C ASN A 96 -27.94 5.16 4.33
N GLN A 97 -27.77 3.86 4.15
CA GLN A 97 -28.79 2.84 4.43
C GLN A 97 -28.81 2.41 5.91
N GLY A 98 -27.94 2.96 6.73
CA GLY A 98 -27.86 2.63 8.16
C GLY A 98 -27.19 1.28 8.44
N ALA A 99 -26.32 0.79 7.56
CA ALA A 99 -25.52 -0.39 7.83
C ALA A 99 -24.65 -0.19 9.07
N ARG A 100 -24.48 -1.24 9.87
CA ARG A 100 -23.69 -1.19 11.09
C ARG A 100 -22.23 -0.89 10.78
N LYS A 101 -21.62 0.02 11.53
CA LYS A 101 -20.19 0.35 11.38
C LYS A 101 -19.30 -0.88 11.62
N GLU A 102 -19.72 -1.79 12.49
CA GLU A 102 -19.04 -3.06 12.77
C GLU A 102 -18.88 -3.90 11.47
N ASP A 103 -19.98 -4.06 10.75
CA ASP A 103 -20.01 -4.85 9.52
C ASP A 103 -19.22 -4.17 8.39
N ILE A 104 -19.31 -2.84 8.30
CA ILE A 104 -18.52 -2.06 7.33
C ILE A 104 -17.02 -2.15 7.65
N SER A 105 -16.63 -2.05 8.93
CA SER A 105 -15.23 -2.17 9.36
C SER A 105 -14.63 -3.53 9.00
N ALA A 106 -15.37 -4.61 9.25
CA ALA A 106 -14.95 -5.96 8.85
C ALA A 106 -14.88 -6.10 7.32
N SER A 107 -15.78 -5.45 6.59
CA SER A 107 -15.78 -5.46 5.11
C SER A 107 -14.56 -4.72 4.54
N ILE A 108 -14.14 -3.63 5.16
CA ILE A 108 -12.92 -2.90 4.79
C ILE A 108 -11.70 -3.79 5.00
N PHE A 109 -11.58 -4.49 6.13
CA PHE A 109 -10.47 -5.42 6.34
C PHE A 109 -10.51 -6.59 5.37
N GLN A 110 -11.69 -7.10 5.03
CA GLN A 110 -11.82 -8.13 4.00
C GLN A 110 -11.34 -7.61 2.63
N ALA A 111 -11.65 -6.37 2.27
CA ALA A 111 -11.15 -5.75 1.04
C ALA A 111 -9.62 -5.64 1.01
N VAL A 112 -8.97 -5.34 2.16
CA VAL A 112 -7.50 -5.37 2.29
C VAL A 112 -6.95 -6.77 2.03
N VAL A 113 -7.58 -7.79 2.62
CA VAL A 113 -7.19 -9.20 2.42
C VAL A 113 -7.34 -9.61 0.96
N ASP A 114 -8.48 -9.30 0.35
CA ASP A 114 -8.79 -9.65 -1.04
C ASP A 114 -7.79 -8.97 -2.00
N GLN A 115 -7.43 -7.72 -1.75
CA GLN A 115 -6.41 -7.01 -2.53
C GLN A 115 -5.05 -7.69 -2.41
N THR A 116 -4.64 -8.06 -1.21
CA THR A 116 -3.36 -8.72 -0.97
C THR A 116 -3.34 -10.11 -1.60
N VAL A 117 -4.35 -10.93 -1.33
CA VAL A 117 -4.40 -12.32 -1.82
C VAL A 117 -4.60 -12.39 -3.32
N SER A 118 -5.61 -11.68 -3.86
CA SER A 118 -5.92 -11.76 -5.30
C SER A 118 -4.95 -10.91 -6.14
N GLY A 119 -4.58 -9.71 -5.64
CA GLY A 119 -3.75 -8.77 -6.35
C GLY A 119 -2.27 -9.15 -6.38
N LEU A 120 -1.72 -9.62 -5.27
CA LEU A 120 -0.31 -9.92 -5.15
C LEU A 120 0.01 -11.40 -5.35
N ALA A 121 -0.77 -12.32 -4.79
CA ALA A 121 -0.46 -13.75 -4.94
C ALA A 121 -0.67 -14.26 -6.37
N GLN A 122 -1.54 -13.63 -7.16
CA GLN A 122 -1.76 -13.94 -8.58
C GLN A 122 -1.91 -15.46 -8.84
N GLY A 123 -2.72 -16.12 -8.01
CA GLY A 123 -2.96 -17.55 -8.09
C GLY A 123 -1.92 -18.45 -7.41
N ARG A 124 -0.78 -17.93 -6.95
CA ARG A 124 0.15 -18.72 -6.13
C ARG A 124 -0.45 -18.91 -4.73
N LYS A 125 -0.47 -20.16 -4.27
CA LYS A 125 -1.03 -20.49 -2.96
C LYS A 125 -0.20 -19.87 -1.83
N ILE A 126 -0.87 -19.14 -0.92
CA ILE A 126 -0.33 -18.71 0.35
C ILE A 126 -0.70 -19.76 1.40
N GLY A 127 0.26 -20.42 1.99
CA GLY A 127 0.00 -21.51 2.95
C GLY A 127 1.30 -22.05 3.55
N GLY A 128 1.21 -23.09 4.37
CA GLY A 128 2.30 -23.54 5.22
C GLY A 128 2.47 -22.59 6.41
N GLN A 129 3.68 -22.36 6.87
CA GLN A 129 3.96 -21.40 7.94
C GLN A 129 3.98 -19.97 7.35
N VAL A 130 2.95 -19.19 7.62
CA VAL A 130 2.76 -17.83 7.14
C VAL A 130 3.05 -16.83 8.26
N LEU A 131 4.04 -15.99 8.06
CA LEU A 131 4.37 -14.92 8.99
C LEU A 131 3.67 -13.62 8.60
N PHE A 132 3.12 -12.95 9.60
CA PHE A 132 2.50 -11.63 9.47
C PHE A 132 3.43 -10.55 10.01
N LEU A 133 3.86 -9.63 9.16
CA LEU A 133 4.76 -8.53 9.48
C LEU A 133 4.14 -7.17 9.13
N GLY A 134 4.74 -6.11 9.68
CA GLY A 134 4.35 -4.73 9.45
C GLY A 134 3.28 -4.21 10.43
N GLY A 135 3.15 -2.88 10.49
CA GLY A 135 2.30 -2.20 11.47
C GLY A 135 0.83 -2.64 11.44
N PRO A 136 0.12 -2.59 10.32
CA PRO A 136 -1.27 -3.02 10.24
C PRO A 136 -1.50 -4.43 10.75
N LEU A 137 -0.64 -5.39 10.38
CA LEU A 137 -0.76 -6.77 10.86
C LEU A 137 -0.30 -6.95 12.30
N THR A 138 0.57 -6.07 12.83
CA THR A 138 0.98 -6.11 14.23
C THR A 138 -0.14 -5.67 15.16
N TYR A 139 -0.83 -4.58 14.81
CA TYR A 139 -1.76 -3.92 15.74
C TYR A 139 -3.22 -4.30 15.51
N LEU A 140 -3.63 -4.60 14.27
CA LEU A 140 -5.03 -4.85 13.93
C LEU A 140 -5.35 -6.35 13.94
N SER A 141 -5.86 -6.83 15.06
CA SER A 141 -6.19 -8.26 15.27
C SER A 141 -7.34 -8.74 14.39
N ALA A 142 -8.32 -7.88 14.11
CA ALA A 142 -9.42 -8.20 13.21
C ALA A 142 -8.93 -8.41 11.76
N LEU A 143 -7.95 -7.61 11.32
CA LEU A 143 -7.31 -7.79 10.01
C LEU A 143 -6.57 -9.14 9.93
N ARG A 144 -5.80 -9.51 10.96
CA ARG A 144 -5.17 -10.84 11.02
C ARG A 144 -6.20 -11.97 11.00
N LYS A 145 -7.31 -11.82 11.74
CA LYS A 145 -8.40 -12.78 11.71
C LYS A 145 -8.99 -12.95 10.31
N ALA A 146 -9.19 -11.85 9.57
CA ALA A 146 -9.67 -11.89 8.19
C ALA A 146 -8.68 -12.64 7.28
N PHE A 147 -7.36 -12.39 7.39
CA PHE A 147 -6.33 -13.15 6.66
C PHE A 147 -6.38 -14.64 7.00
N ARG A 148 -6.41 -15.00 8.27
CA ARG A 148 -6.48 -16.39 8.71
C ARG A 148 -7.68 -17.12 8.13
N THR A 149 -8.85 -16.48 8.21
CA THR A 149 -10.10 -17.04 7.68
C THR A 149 -10.03 -17.24 6.17
N THR A 150 -9.61 -16.22 5.44
CA THR A 150 -9.53 -16.25 3.97
C THR A 150 -8.51 -17.27 3.46
N LEU A 151 -7.37 -17.40 4.15
CA LEU A 151 -6.31 -18.34 3.77
C LEU A 151 -6.52 -19.75 4.33
N GLY A 152 -7.51 -19.96 5.21
CA GLY A 152 -7.76 -21.24 5.87
C GLY A 152 -6.63 -21.67 6.80
N LEU A 153 -5.97 -20.70 7.47
CA LEU A 153 -4.86 -20.96 8.38
C LEU A 153 -5.35 -21.15 9.82
N ASP A 154 -4.82 -22.15 10.49
CA ASP A 154 -4.96 -22.29 11.94
C ASP A 154 -3.96 -21.42 12.71
N GLU A 155 -3.91 -21.56 14.04
CA GLU A 155 -3.03 -20.76 14.91
C GLU A 155 -1.55 -21.14 14.76
N GLU A 156 -1.26 -22.39 14.46
CA GLU A 156 0.11 -22.87 14.31
C GLU A 156 0.74 -22.39 12.97
N HIS A 157 -0.10 -22.18 11.96
CA HIS A 157 0.34 -21.77 10.62
C HIS A 157 0.26 -20.27 10.40
N ALA A 158 -0.49 -19.52 11.22
CA ALA A 158 -0.62 -18.06 11.13
C ALA A 158 0.20 -17.38 12.23
N ILE A 159 1.47 -17.12 11.95
CA ILE A 159 2.46 -16.72 12.94
C ILE A 159 2.55 -15.19 12.99
N LEU A 160 2.33 -14.61 14.17
CA LEU A 160 2.66 -13.21 14.47
C LEU A 160 3.94 -13.20 15.31
N PRO A 161 5.09 -12.86 14.72
CA PRO A 161 6.33 -12.76 15.49
C PRO A 161 6.28 -11.64 16.52
N GLU A 162 7.00 -11.82 17.62
CA GLU A 162 7.26 -10.72 18.55
C GLU A 162 7.99 -9.59 17.81
N ASN A 163 7.59 -8.33 18.04
CA ASN A 163 8.10 -7.14 17.36
C ASN A 163 7.98 -7.20 15.82
N SER A 164 6.90 -7.79 15.32
CA SER A 164 6.66 -8.01 13.88
C SER A 164 6.72 -6.72 13.03
N SER A 165 6.49 -5.54 13.61
CA SER A 165 6.65 -4.25 12.96
C SER A 165 8.12 -3.82 12.75
N CYS A 166 9.07 -4.46 13.46
CA CYS A 166 10.49 -4.08 13.45
C CYS A 166 11.38 -5.04 12.66
N TYR A 167 10.81 -6.01 11.95
CA TYR A 167 11.59 -7.07 11.28
C TYR A 167 12.54 -6.54 10.22
N MET A 168 12.17 -5.43 9.55
CA MET A 168 13.07 -4.78 8.57
C MET A 168 14.33 -4.23 9.24
N ALA A 169 14.15 -3.51 10.36
CA ALA A 169 15.28 -2.98 11.13
C ALA A 169 16.14 -4.09 11.73
N PHE A 170 15.49 -5.15 12.25
CA PHE A 170 16.18 -6.31 12.78
C PHE A 170 17.03 -7.03 11.71
N GLY A 171 16.48 -7.24 10.53
CA GLY A 171 17.22 -7.85 9.43
C GLY A 171 18.35 -6.97 8.89
N ALA A 172 18.16 -5.65 8.87
CA ALA A 172 19.21 -4.71 8.53
C ALA A 172 20.37 -4.77 9.54
N ALA A 173 20.05 -4.82 10.85
CA ALA A 173 21.07 -4.99 11.90
C ALA A 173 21.84 -6.30 11.77
N LEU A 174 21.14 -7.42 11.53
CA LEU A 174 21.78 -8.71 11.28
C LEU A 174 22.68 -8.71 10.03
N HIS A 175 22.29 -7.96 9.00
CA HIS A 175 23.11 -7.83 7.81
C HIS A 175 24.35 -6.97 8.04
N ALA A 176 24.21 -5.90 8.82
CA ALA A 176 25.33 -5.04 9.16
C ALA A 176 26.50 -5.81 9.81
N ASP A 177 26.21 -6.80 10.64
CA ASP A 177 27.22 -7.68 11.25
C ASP A 177 28.04 -8.49 10.22
N THR A 178 27.54 -8.61 8.99
CA THR A 178 28.24 -9.35 7.91
C THR A 178 29.07 -8.44 7.01
N LEU A 179 28.96 -7.11 7.16
CA LEU A 179 29.72 -6.15 6.37
C LEU A 179 31.12 -5.99 6.96
N ALA A 180 32.11 -5.91 6.08
CA ALA A 180 33.51 -5.74 6.47
C ALA A 180 33.85 -4.29 6.83
N GLU A 181 32.99 -3.34 6.52
CA GLU A 181 33.19 -1.92 6.78
C GLU A 181 32.45 -1.50 8.04
N GLU A 182 33.21 -1.03 9.03
CA GLU A 182 32.67 -0.33 10.19
C GLU A 182 32.84 1.18 9.98
N MET A 183 31.85 1.95 10.41
CA MET A 183 31.96 3.41 10.45
C MET A 183 31.31 3.94 11.71
N THR A 184 31.85 5.04 12.21
CA THR A 184 31.26 5.78 13.32
C THR A 184 30.02 6.54 12.87
N ILE A 185 29.18 6.95 13.81
CA ILE A 185 27.99 7.77 13.52
C ILE A 185 28.41 9.09 12.89
N ASP A 186 29.51 9.72 13.34
CA ASP A 186 29.99 10.97 12.79
C ASP A 186 30.44 10.82 11.32
N GLU A 187 31.16 9.74 11.01
CA GLU A 187 31.54 9.42 9.62
C GLU A 187 30.31 9.15 8.74
N ALA A 188 29.27 8.50 9.27
CA ALA A 188 28.03 8.27 8.54
C ALA A 188 27.30 9.60 8.26
N ILE A 189 27.22 10.50 9.26
CA ILE A 189 26.65 11.84 9.10
C ILE A 189 27.43 12.63 8.05
N ASP A 190 28.76 12.64 8.12
CA ASP A 190 29.61 13.34 7.15
C ASP A 190 29.41 12.80 5.73
N LYS A 191 29.30 11.49 5.56
CA LYS A 191 29.02 10.87 4.26
C LYS A 191 27.64 11.29 3.72
N ILE A 192 26.61 11.35 4.57
CA ILE A 192 25.26 11.76 4.16
C ILE A 192 25.21 13.24 3.79
N VAL A 193 25.81 14.11 4.62
CA VAL A 193 25.81 15.57 4.40
C VAL A 193 26.61 15.93 3.17
N ASN A 194 27.72 15.24 2.92
CA ASN A 194 28.60 15.49 1.78
C ASN A 194 28.30 14.59 0.57
N ALA A 195 27.28 13.73 0.65
CA ALA A 195 26.86 12.90 -0.47
C ALA A 195 26.44 13.81 -1.64
N LYS A 196 27.27 13.87 -2.68
CA LYS A 196 26.80 14.39 -3.96
C LYS A 196 25.87 13.34 -4.54
N ALA A 197 24.64 13.75 -4.88
CA ALA A 197 23.78 12.91 -5.67
C ALA A 197 24.56 12.47 -6.91
N THR A 198 25.02 11.23 -6.90
CA THR A 198 25.52 10.62 -8.13
C THR A 198 24.26 10.31 -8.92
N ASP A 199 23.92 11.22 -9.83
CA ASP A 199 22.86 11.02 -10.79
C ASP A 199 23.22 9.84 -11.70
N ASN A 200 23.05 8.63 -11.20
CA ASN A 200 22.96 7.42 -12.02
C ASN A 200 21.60 7.37 -12.78
N ILE A 201 20.86 8.46 -12.72
CA ILE A 201 19.69 8.64 -13.56
C ILE A 201 20.22 8.87 -14.96
N VAL A 202 20.00 7.91 -15.84
CA VAL A 202 20.14 8.13 -17.28
C VAL A 202 19.10 9.20 -17.62
N VAL A 203 19.51 10.45 -17.54
CA VAL A 203 18.67 11.57 -17.93
C VAL A 203 18.44 11.40 -19.43
N GLY A 204 17.21 11.10 -19.81
CA GLY A 204 16.82 11.07 -21.21
C GLY A 204 17.13 12.42 -21.88
N LYS A 205 17.17 12.44 -23.19
CA LYS A 205 17.34 13.71 -23.91
C LYS A 205 16.24 14.68 -23.43
N PRO A 206 16.55 15.98 -23.31
CA PRO A 206 15.53 16.99 -23.03
C PRO A 206 14.34 16.86 -23.99
N LEU A 207 13.16 17.15 -23.51
CA LEU A 207 11.94 17.06 -24.32
C LEU A 207 12.03 17.95 -25.55
N PHE A 208 12.75 19.06 -25.45
CA PHE A 208 13.02 20.00 -26.53
C PHE A 208 14.53 20.25 -26.60
N ALA A 209 15.10 20.17 -27.78
CA ALA A 209 16.52 20.42 -28.03
C ALA A 209 16.86 21.92 -28.00
N SER A 210 15.90 22.79 -28.25
CA SER A 210 16.09 24.23 -28.28
C SER A 210 14.82 25.01 -27.86
N ARG A 211 14.99 26.30 -27.60
CA ARG A 211 13.86 27.20 -27.31
C ARG A 211 12.92 27.36 -28.49
N GLU A 212 13.45 27.31 -29.71
CA GLU A 212 12.71 27.37 -30.97
C GLU A 212 11.78 26.17 -31.10
N GLU A 213 12.25 24.98 -30.78
CA GLU A 213 11.46 23.75 -30.79
C GLU A 213 10.32 23.82 -29.76
N TYR A 214 10.60 24.30 -28.55
CA TYR A 214 9.58 24.55 -27.54
C TYR A 214 8.52 25.55 -28.03
N ASN A 215 8.97 26.66 -28.64
CA ASN A 215 8.04 27.66 -29.15
C ASN A 215 7.17 27.12 -30.30
N ALA A 216 7.74 26.31 -31.19
CA ALA A 216 6.98 25.64 -32.25
C ALA A 216 5.95 24.67 -31.67
N PHE A 217 6.27 23.96 -30.61
CA PHE A 217 5.32 23.12 -29.86
C PHE A 217 4.17 23.96 -29.30
N VAL A 218 4.46 25.06 -28.61
CA VAL A 218 3.46 25.94 -28.02
C VAL A 218 2.53 26.52 -29.13
N GLU A 219 3.12 27.03 -30.20
CA GLU A 219 2.31 27.60 -31.33
C GLU A 219 1.41 26.54 -31.98
N ARG A 220 1.89 25.31 -32.11
CA ARG A 220 1.07 24.21 -32.62
C ARG A 220 -0.12 23.91 -31.71
N HIS A 221 0.08 23.96 -30.39
CA HIS A 221 -0.97 23.64 -29.40
C HIS A 221 -1.94 24.80 -29.17
N LYS A 222 -1.52 26.06 -29.37
CA LYS A 222 -2.43 27.22 -29.35
C LYS A 222 -3.60 27.11 -30.31
N LYS A 223 -3.46 26.33 -31.39
CA LYS A 223 -4.56 26.08 -32.33
C LYS A 223 -5.72 25.29 -31.71
N SER A 224 -5.43 24.57 -30.63
CA SER A 224 -6.41 23.78 -29.87
C SER A 224 -6.88 24.50 -28.62
N ASP A 225 -6.39 25.72 -28.36
CA ASP A 225 -6.81 26.49 -27.17
C ASP A 225 -8.29 26.89 -27.37
N LEU A 226 -9.07 26.63 -26.32
CA LEU A 226 -10.45 27.05 -26.26
C LEU A 226 -10.52 28.56 -26.01
N LYS A 227 -11.38 29.25 -26.70
CA LYS A 227 -11.71 30.62 -26.36
C LYS A 227 -12.60 30.61 -25.12
N TYR A 228 -12.13 31.26 -24.07
CA TYR A 228 -12.92 31.45 -22.87
C TYR A 228 -13.76 32.72 -23.02
N GLU A 229 -15.07 32.57 -22.82
CA GLU A 229 -16.02 33.66 -22.78
C GLU A 229 -16.54 33.81 -21.34
N ASP A 230 -16.72 35.02 -20.87
CA ASP A 230 -17.31 35.23 -19.51
C ASP A 230 -18.81 34.89 -19.61
N ILE A 231 -19.21 33.81 -18.96
CA ILE A 231 -20.58 33.32 -18.91
C ILE A 231 -21.60 34.39 -18.48
N ARG A 232 -21.15 35.39 -17.72
CA ARG A 232 -22.01 36.48 -17.23
C ARG A 232 -22.36 37.49 -18.30
N THR A 233 -21.55 37.56 -19.33
CA THR A 233 -21.72 38.52 -20.46
C THR A 233 -22.03 37.83 -21.77
N TYR A 234 -21.85 36.51 -21.85
CA TYR A 234 -22.14 35.74 -23.06
C TYR A 234 -23.64 35.70 -23.36
N LYS A 235 -24.01 35.94 -24.63
CA LYS A 235 -25.40 35.99 -25.11
C LYS A 235 -25.66 35.05 -26.26
N GLY A 236 -25.03 33.91 -26.31
CA GLY A 236 -25.23 32.86 -27.31
C GLY A 236 -25.74 31.56 -26.70
N ASP A 237 -25.91 30.57 -27.54
CA ASP A 237 -26.22 29.20 -27.11
C ASP A 237 -25.05 28.63 -26.32
N ALA A 238 -25.35 27.96 -25.19
CA ALA A 238 -24.36 27.31 -24.36
C ALA A 238 -24.76 25.86 -24.10
N TYR A 239 -23.77 24.99 -24.04
CA TYR A 239 -23.93 23.57 -23.66
C TYR A 239 -23.24 23.34 -22.33
N LEU A 240 -23.96 22.73 -21.37
CA LEU A 240 -23.42 22.40 -20.08
C LEU A 240 -22.90 20.96 -20.09
N GLY A 241 -21.59 20.79 -19.90
CA GLY A 241 -20.97 19.51 -19.59
C GLY A 241 -20.70 19.43 -18.08
N ILE A 242 -21.09 18.32 -17.43
CA ILE A 242 -20.81 18.08 -16.03
C ILE A 242 -19.88 16.86 -15.95
N ASP A 243 -18.68 17.08 -15.42
CA ASP A 243 -17.75 16.01 -15.06
C ASP A 243 -17.78 15.89 -13.52
N ALA A 244 -18.22 14.74 -13.03
CA ALA A 244 -18.29 14.42 -11.61
C ALA A 244 -17.24 13.34 -11.30
N GLY A 245 -15.97 13.77 -11.10
CA GLY A 245 -14.87 12.91 -10.71
C GLY A 245 -14.89 12.51 -9.23
#